data_cf102a84391955acc75a2950b6a14e17
#
_entry.id   cf102a84391955acc75a2950b6a14e17
#
_cell.length_a   1.000
_cell.length_b   1.000
_cell.length_c   1.000
_cell.angle_alpha   90.00
_cell.angle_beta   90.00
_cell.angle_gamma   90.00
#
_symmetry.space_group_name_H-M   'P 1'
#
loop_
_entity.id
_entity.type
_entity.pdbx_description
1 polymer ?
#
loop_
_entity_poly.entity_id
_entity_poly.type
_entity_poly.pdbx_seq_one_letter_code
_entity_poly.pdbx_strand_id
1 'polypeptide(L)'
;WDHMGIFGYERNTTPKLAQEKNLAAFRGYSCDTATKLSLRCMFVRQGGAEDNPQRTLKEQNIFAVLKQLGFSSDLYAMQSEMWFYSNTMADNIAYREQIGAEPRNRGKPVDDMLLVDEMQQSLGRNPDGKHLIILHTKGSHFNYTQRYPRSFAQWKPECIGVDSGCTKAQMINSYDNSVTYVDHFISSVIDQVRDKKAIVFYAADHGESINEREHLHGTPRELAPPEQFRVPMMVWMSDKYLENPVNAQAFAQLKKEADMKVPRRHVELYDTIMGCLGYTSPDGGINENNNWCHIPQAREAAAN
;
A
#
# COMPACT_ATOMS: atom_id res chain seq x y z
N TRP A 1 8.39 0.12 8.00
CA TRP A 1 8.74 1.54 7.90
C TRP A 1 10.10 1.89 8.54
N ASP A 2 10.72 1.00 9.30
CA ASP A 2 11.98 1.28 10.04
C ASP A 2 13.15 1.65 9.11
N HIS A 3 13.17 1.13 7.88
CA HIS A 3 14.22 1.38 6.89
C HIS A 3 13.84 2.42 5.81
N MET A 4 12.83 3.24 6.05
CA MET A 4 12.42 4.29 5.11
C MET A 4 12.86 5.67 5.59
N GLY A 5 13.63 6.38 4.76
CA GLY A 5 14.16 7.72 5.07
C GLY A 5 13.08 8.73 5.42
N ILE A 6 11.89 8.65 4.79
CA ILE A 6 10.73 9.52 5.09
C ILE A 6 10.26 9.39 6.55
N PHE A 7 10.57 8.30 7.24
CA PHE A 7 10.29 8.10 8.66
C PHE A 7 11.47 8.36 9.58
N GLY A 8 12.59 8.87 9.04
CA GLY A 8 13.77 9.24 9.81
C GLY A 8 14.85 8.17 9.88
N TYR A 9 14.82 7.18 9.00
CA TYR A 9 15.93 6.25 8.85
C TYR A 9 17.19 7.00 8.36
N GLU A 10 18.36 6.57 8.84
CA GLU A 10 19.63 7.27 8.57
C GLU A 10 20.05 7.28 7.09
N ARG A 11 19.66 6.24 6.33
CA ARG A 11 19.92 6.15 4.89
C ARG A 11 18.78 6.80 4.11
N ASN A 12 19.14 7.50 3.04
CA ASN A 12 18.15 8.11 2.15
C ASN A 12 17.56 7.08 1.18
N THR A 13 16.72 6.19 1.71
CA THR A 13 16.06 5.11 0.97
C THR A 13 14.77 5.56 0.27
N THR A 14 14.24 6.74 0.59
CA THR A 14 13.00 7.25 0.01
C THR A 14 13.15 8.69 -0.49
N PRO A 15 14.14 8.97 -1.37
CA PRO A 15 14.46 10.34 -1.82
C PRO A 15 13.34 10.99 -2.62
N LYS A 16 12.56 10.23 -3.38
CA LYS A 16 11.47 10.74 -4.22
C LYS A 16 10.23 11.04 -3.38
N LEU A 17 9.80 10.10 -2.54
CA LEU A 17 8.65 10.29 -1.65
C LEU A 17 8.87 11.43 -0.66
N ALA A 18 10.10 11.67 -0.22
CA ALA A 18 10.44 12.80 0.66
C ALA A 18 10.22 14.17 0.00
N GLN A 19 10.15 14.23 -1.33
CA GLN A 19 9.89 15.45 -2.10
C GLN A 19 8.43 15.63 -2.49
N GLU A 20 7.57 14.60 -2.26
CA GLU A 20 6.16 14.66 -2.63
C GLU A 20 5.38 15.62 -1.72
N LYS A 21 4.87 16.71 -2.32
CA LYS A 21 4.15 17.77 -1.63
C LYS A 21 2.85 17.29 -1.00
N ASN A 22 2.08 16.49 -1.72
CA ASN A 22 0.73 16.06 -1.36
C ASN A 22 0.72 14.62 -0.80
N LEU A 23 1.73 14.25 -0.03
CA LEU A 23 1.88 12.94 0.58
C LEU A 23 1.72 13.04 2.11
N ALA A 24 0.83 12.22 2.66
CA ALA A 24 0.74 11.94 4.08
C ALA A 24 1.23 10.51 4.33
N ALA A 25 2.31 10.35 5.10
CA ALA A 25 2.94 9.06 5.37
C ALA A 25 2.84 8.71 6.86
N PHE A 26 2.40 7.50 7.15
CA PHE A 26 2.13 7.03 8.50
C PHE A 26 2.93 5.78 8.85
N ARG A 27 3.38 5.70 10.09
CA ARG A 27 3.85 4.46 10.70
C ARG A 27 2.64 3.59 10.99
N GLY A 28 2.53 2.49 10.27
CA GLY A 28 1.40 1.57 10.35
C GLY A 28 1.74 0.26 11.06
N TYR A 29 0.67 -0.45 11.42
CA TYR A 29 0.75 -1.80 11.95
C TYR A 29 -0.15 -2.72 11.16
N SER A 30 0.46 -3.79 10.63
CA SER A 30 -0.28 -4.83 9.92
C SER A 30 -1.10 -5.68 10.89
N CYS A 31 -2.16 -6.27 10.40
CA CYS A 31 -2.97 -7.20 11.17
C CYS A 31 -2.36 -8.61 11.22
N ASP A 32 -1.39 -8.90 10.35
CA ASP A 32 -0.68 -10.19 10.38
C ASP A 32 0.74 -10.03 9.79
N THR A 33 1.49 -11.11 9.82
CA THR A 33 2.90 -11.19 9.43
C THR A 33 3.13 -11.81 8.05
N ALA A 34 2.06 -12.19 7.35
CA ALA A 34 2.11 -12.83 6.05
C ALA A 34 1.02 -12.29 5.12
N THR A 35 1.33 -12.19 3.82
CA THR A 35 0.46 -11.63 2.78
C THR A 35 -0.96 -12.20 2.82
N LYS A 36 -1.09 -13.54 2.79
CA LYS A 36 -2.40 -14.20 2.76
C LYS A 36 -3.29 -13.84 3.96
N LEU A 37 -2.69 -13.71 5.13
CA LEU A 37 -3.41 -13.40 6.37
C LEU A 37 -3.73 -11.90 6.47
N SER A 38 -2.76 -11.04 6.11
CA SER A 38 -2.96 -9.59 6.09
C SER A 38 -4.04 -9.17 5.09
N LEU A 39 -4.05 -9.70 3.87
CA LEU A 39 -5.06 -9.38 2.87
C LEU A 39 -6.50 -9.74 3.29
N ARG A 40 -6.66 -10.64 4.27
CA ARG A 40 -7.98 -10.98 4.83
C ARG A 40 -8.56 -9.89 5.70
N CYS A 41 -7.73 -9.06 6.30
CA CYS A 41 -8.13 -8.02 7.26
C CYS A 41 -7.95 -6.59 6.75
N MET A 42 -7.01 -6.34 5.82
CA MET A 42 -6.68 -4.99 5.36
C MET A 42 -7.85 -4.24 4.72
N PHE A 43 -8.70 -4.97 4.00
CA PHE A 43 -9.68 -4.37 3.09
C PHE A 43 -11.13 -4.72 3.41
N VAL A 44 -11.38 -5.24 4.61
CA VAL A 44 -12.72 -5.51 5.15
C VAL A 44 -12.99 -4.62 6.36
N ARG A 45 -14.25 -4.43 6.71
CA ARG A 45 -14.62 -3.61 7.87
C ARG A 45 -14.05 -4.18 9.17
N GLN A 46 -13.64 -3.31 10.08
CA GLN A 46 -13.24 -3.71 11.43
C GLN A 46 -14.37 -4.50 12.13
N GLY A 47 -14.00 -5.54 12.86
CA GLY A 47 -14.96 -6.48 13.50
C GLY A 47 -15.38 -7.62 12.57
N GLY A 48 -15.02 -7.58 11.27
CA GLY A 48 -15.19 -8.69 10.35
C GLY A 48 -14.02 -9.67 10.36
N ALA A 49 -12.79 -9.15 10.53
CA ALA A 49 -11.57 -9.88 10.31
C ALA A 49 -10.87 -10.37 11.59
N GLU A 50 -10.90 -9.58 12.66
CA GLU A 50 -10.08 -9.86 13.86
C GLU A 50 -10.63 -11.00 14.72
N ASP A 51 -11.95 -11.09 14.85
CA ASP A 51 -12.60 -11.99 15.80
C ASP A 51 -13.21 -13.25 15.17
N ASN A 52 -13.36 -13.29 13.86
CA ASN A 52 -13.99 -14.42 13.16
C ASN A 52 -13.46 -14.61 11.74
N PRO A 53 -12.46 -15.49 11.54
CA PRO A 53 -11.93 -15.79 10.20
C PRO A 53 -12.98 -16.28 9.19
N GLN A 54 -14.05 -16.93 9.64
CA GLN A 54 -15.16 -17.38 8.78
C GLN A 54 -16.01 -16.21 8.27
N ARG A 55 -16.15 -15.17 9.08
CA ARG A 55 -16.81 -13.93 8.65
C ARG A 55 -16.03 -13.21 7.57
N THR A 56 -14.71 -13.16 7.70
CA THR A 56 -13.80 -12.56 6.70
C THR A 56 -13.98 -13.19 5.31
N LEU A 57 -14.25 -14.49 5.23
CA LEU A 57 -14.50 -15.18 3.98
C LEU A 57 -15.84 -14.83 3.33
N LYS A 58 -16.79 -14.30 4.09
CA LYS A 58 -18.14 -13.95 3.64
C LYS A 58 -18.36 -12.47 3.44
N GLU A 59 -17.56 -11.63 4.09
CA GLU A 59 -17.68 -10.18 4.00
C GLU A 59 -17.01 -9.66 2.72
N GLN A 60 -17.68 -8.72 2.06
CA GLN A 60 -17.12 -8.10 0.87
C GLN A 60 -15.95 -7.18 1.25
N ASN A 61 -14.87 -7.27 0.50
CA ASN A 61 -13.79 -6.30 0.63
C ASN A 61 -14.18 -4.96 0.00
N ILE A 62 -13.41 -3.92 0.32
CA ILE A 62 -13.65 -2.54 -0.16
C ILE A 62 -13.74 -2.46 -1.69
N PHE A 63 -12.98 -3.27 -2.42
CA PHE A 63 -12.91 -3.22 -3.88
C PHE A 63 -14.22 -3.70 -4.51
N ALA A 64 -14.80 -4.78 -3.98
CA ALA A 64 -16.12 -5.26 -4.40
C ALA A 64 -17.23 -4.24 -4.09
N VAL A 65 -17.13 -3.53 -2.97
CA VAL A 65 -18.05 -2.44 -2.61
C VAL A 65 -17.91 -1.27 -3.59
N LEU A 66 -16.69 -0.85 -3.92
CA LEU A 66 -16.44 0.22 -4.89
C LEU A 66 -17.00 -0.12 -6.27
N LYS A 67 -16.91 -1.39 -6.70
CA LYS A 67 -17.54 -1.85 -7.93
C LYS A 67 -19.08 -1.62 -7.92
N GLN A 68 -19.74 -1.95 -6.81
CA GLN A 68 -21.19 -1.69 -6.65
C GLN A 68 -21.51 -0.19 -6.66
N LEU A 69 -20.56 0.66 -6.26
CA LEU A 69 -20.66 2.12 -6.32
C LEU A 69 -20.31 2.70 -7.70
N GLY A 70 -20.15 1.85 -8.70
CA GLY A 70 -19.95 2.24 -10.09
C GLY A 70 -18.52 2.48 -10.52
N PHE A 71 -17.52 1.98 -9.78
CA PHE A 71 -16.15 1.99 -10.25
C PHE A 71 -15.90 0.87 -11.25
N SER A 72 -15.32 1.20 -12.41
CA SER A 72 -14.60 0.21 -13.21
C SER A 72 -13.28 -0.13 -12.51
N SER A 73 -12.81 -1.37 -12.63
CA SER A 73 -11.65 -1.81 -11.85
C SER A 73 -10.73 -2.75 -12.60
N ASP A 74 -9.43 -2.47 -12.47
CA ASP A 74 -8.37 -3.30 -13.00
C ASP A 74 -7.41 -3.72 -11.85
N LEU A 75 -7.02 -4.99 -11.84
CA LEU A 75 -6.06 -5.54 -10.88
C LEU A 75 -4.87 -6.13 -11.61
N TYR A 76 -3.69 -5.67 -11.25
CA TYR A 76 -2.41 -6.16 -11.75
C TYR A 76 -1.52 -6.60 -10.60
N ALA A 77 -0.93 -7.80 -10.70
CA ALA A 77 -0.19 -8.39 -9.59
C ALA A 77 1.14 -9.03 -10.00
N MET A 78 2.17 -8.81 -9.21
CA MET A 78 3.45 -9.52 -9.26
C MET A 78 3.52 -10.71 -8.29
N GLN A 79 2.37 -11.06 -7.70
CA GLN A 79 2.16 -12.19 -6.79
C GLN A 79 0.98 -13.05 -7.25
N SER A 80 0.62 -14.09 -6.49
CA SER A 80 -0.39 -15.09 -6.88
C SER A 80 -1.38 -15.37 -5.74
N GLU A 81 -2.06 -14.33 -5.25
CA GLU A 81 -3.08 -14.43 -4.20
C GLU A 81 -4.49 -14.58 -4.82
N MET A 82 -4.71 -15.68 -5.55
CA MET A 82 -5.90 -15.93 -6.37
C MET A 82 -7.22 -15.76 -5.62
N TRP A 83 -7.27 -16.23 -4.35
CA TRP A 83 -8.45 -16.09 -3.52
C TRP A 83 -8.80 -14.60 -3.31
N PHE A 84 -7.82 -13.78 -2.96
CA PHE A 84 -8.03 -12.37 -2.74
C PHE A 84 -8.45 -11.65 -4.04
N TYR A 85 -7.74 -11.91 -5.13
CA TYR A 85 -8.02 -11.26 -6.42
C TYR A 85 -9.43 -11.56 -6.92
N SER A 86 -9.89 -12.80 -6.81
CA SER A 86 -11.27 -13.16 -7.17
C SER A 86 -12.31 -12.40 -6.35
N ASN A 87 -12.04 -12.15 -5.07
CA ASN A 87 -12.95 -11.43 -4.19
C ASN A 87 -12.96 -9.91 -4.43
N THR A 88 -12.01 -9.35 -5.17
CA THR A 88 -12.03 -7.92 -5.54
C THR A 88 -13.11 -7.61 -6.56
N MET A 89 -13.59 -8.62 -7.29
CA MET A 89 -14.56 -8.48 -8.38
C MET A 89 -14.09 -7.53 -9.48
N ALA A 90 -12.77 -7.36 -9.65
CA ALA A 90 -12.19 -6.49 -10.67
C ALA A 90 -12.62 -6.92 -12.07
N ASP A 91 -12.83 -5.95 -12.97
CA ASP A 91 -13.26 -6.20 -14.33
C ASP A 91 -12.17 -6.86 -15.16
N ASN A 92 -10.92 -6.49 -14.91
CA ASN A 92 -9.75 -7.10 -15.51
C ASN A 92 -8.75 -7.49 -14.43
N ILE A 93 -8.18 -8.70 -14.54
CA ILE A 93 -7.18 -9.22 -13.62
C ILE A 93 -6.05 -9.82 -14.44
N ALA A 94 -4.81 -9.40 -14.18
CA ALA A 94 -3.62 -9.99 -14.78
C ALA A 94 -2.52 -10.21 -13.74
N TYR A 95 -1.86 -11.34 -13.83
CA TYR A 95 -0.79 -11.75 -12.91
C TYR A 95 0.56 -11.71 -13.59
N ARG A 96 1.60 -11.85 -12.81
CA ARG A 96 3.00 -11.81 -13.21
C ARG A 96 3.32 -12.60 -14.48
N GLU A 97 2.83 -13.84 -14.57
CA GLU A 97 3.08 -14.72 -15.72
C GLU A 97 2.42 -14.19 -16.99
N GLN A 98 1.19 -13.70 -16.88
CA GLN A 98 0.44 -13.14 -18.00
C GLN A 98 1.06 -11.80 -18.43
N ILE A 99 1.38 -10.93 -17.47
CA ILE A 99 2.00 -9.62 -17.72
C ILE A 99 3.38 -9.81 -18.38
N GLY A 100 4.20 -10.72 -17.84
CA GLY A 100 5.54 -11.00 -18.40
C GLY A 100 5.51 -11.65 -19.79
N ALA A 101 4.45 -12.40 -20.12
CA ALA A 101 4.29 -13.06 -21.41
C ALA A 101 3.81 -12.12 -22.52
N GLU A 102 3.35 -10.92 -22.19
CA GLU A 102 2.86 -9.97 -23.19
C GLU A 102 3.98 -9.55 -24.17
N PRO A 103 3.67 -9.46 -25.49
CA PRO A 103 4.66 -9.10 -26.51
C PRO A 103 5.41 -7.80 -26.23
N ARG A 104 4.72 -6.77 -25.67
CA ARG A 104 5.30 -5.46 -25.31
C ARG A 104 6.31 -5.53 -24.16
N ASN A 105 6.27 -6.60 -23.37
CA ASN A 105 7.14 -6.81 -22.21
C ASN A 105 8.30 -7.75 -22.53
N ARG A 106 8.39 -8.24 -23.77
CA ARG A 106 9.48 -9.13 -24.19
C ARG A 106 10.85 -8.46 -24.02
N GLY A 107 11.72 -9.11 -23.25
CA GLY A 107 13.06 -8.62 -22.95
C GLY A 107 13.15 -7.57 -21.83
N LYS A 108 12.04 -7.17 -21.27
CA LYS A 108 12.03 -6.35 -20.04
C LYS A 108 12.21 -7.23 -18.80
N PRO A 109 12.82 -6.73 -17.72
CA PRO A 109 12.77 -7.38 -16.41
C PRO A 109 11.32 -7.60 -15.98
N VAL A 110 11.02 -8.78 -15.44
CA VAL A 110 9.70 -9.07 -14.88
C VAL A 110 9.71 -8.69 -13.40
N ASP A 111 9.55 -7.41 -13.14
CA ASP A 111 9.53 -6.80 -11.81
C ASP A 111 8.32 -5.86 -11.64
N ASP A 112 8.24 -5.19 -10.50
CA ASP A 112 7.08 -4.35 -10.13
C ASP A 112 6.86 -3.16 -11.09
N MET A 113 7.88 -2.70 -11.83
CA MET A 113 7.72 -1.60 -12.79
C MET A 113 6.82 -1.96 -13.97
N LEU A 114 6.65 -3.25 -14.30
CA LEU A 114 5.64 -3.65 -15.28
C LEU A 114 4.20 -3.30 -14.84
N LEU A 115 3.95 -3.22 -13.54
CA LEU A 115 2.63 -2.78 -13.02
C LEU A 115 2.34 -1.31 -13.37
N VAL A 116 3.37 -0.46 -13.46
CA VAL A 116 3.24 0.93 -13.90
C VAL A 116 2.86 0.98 -15.38
N ASP A 117 3.47 0.13 -16.20
CA ASP A 117 3.11 -0.01 -17.63
C ASP A 117 1.66 -0.48 -17.79
N GLU A 118 1.21 -1.47 -16.99
CA GLU A 118 -0.19 -1.93 -16.98
C GLU A 118 -1.16 -0.82 -16.54
N MET A 119 -0.80 -0.08 -15.51
CA MET A 119 -1.58 1.07 -15.04
C MET A 119 -1.75 2.11 -16.14
N GLN A 120 -0.70 2.43 -16.89
CA GLN A 120 -0.75 3.36 -18.00
C GLN A 120 -1.75 2.89 -19.08
N GLN A 121 -1.75 1.60 -19.42
CA GLN A 121 -2.70 1.01 -20.37
C GLN A 121 -4.13 1.09 -19.84
N SER A 122 -4.33 0.78 -18.56
CA SER A 122 -5.61 0.86 -17.88
C SER A 122 -6.19 2.28 -17.91
N LEU A 123 -5.38 3.28 -17.56
CA LEU A 123 -5.77 4.70 -17.62
C LEU A 123 -6.16 5.14 -19.03
N GLY A 124 -5.51 4.62 -20.08
CA GLY A 124 -5.84 4.90 -21.46
C GLY A 124 -7.20 4.30 -21.91
N ARG A 125 -7.59 3.15 -21.34
CA ARG A 125 -8.88 2.51 -21.63
C ARG A 125 -10.06 3.20 -20.95
N ASN A 126 -9.83 3.80 -19.78
CA ASN A 126 -10.86 4.44 -18.96
C ASN A 126 -10.47 5.90 -18.65
N PRO A 127 -10.50 6.79 -19.66
CA PRO A 127 -10.05 8.17 -19.49
C PRO A 127 -10.95 8.99 -18.57
N ASP A 128 -12.23 8.61 -18.47
CA ASP A 128 -13.26 9.32 -17.72
C ASP A 128 -14.00 8.37 -16.77
N GLY A 129 -14.55 8.93 -15.69
CA GLY A 129 -15.37 8.20 -14.73
C GLY A 129 -14.63 7.73 -13.49
N LYS A 130 -15.32 6.90 -12.71
CA LYS A 130 -14.78 6.29 -11.50
C LYS A 130 -13.96 5.07 -11.89
N HIS A 131 -12.64 5.14 -11.71
CA HIS A 131 -11.73 4.07 -12.06
C HIS A 131 -10.86 3.68 -10.87
N LEU A 132 -10.87 2.41 -10.52
CA LEU A 132 -10.04 1.80 -9.46
C LEU A 132 -8.96 0.95 -10.12
N ILE A 133 -7.70 1.20 -9.78
CA ILE A 133 -6.57 0.37 -10.20
C ILE A 133 -5.91 -0.19 -8.95
N ILE A 134 -5.80 -1.51 -8.88
CA ILE A 134 -5.19 -2.23 -7.79
C ILE A 134 -3.86 -2.80 -8.29
N LEU A 135 -2.76 -2.37 -7.67
CA LEU A 135 -1.41 -2.83 -7.99
C LEU A 135 -0.85 -3.63 -6.81
N HIS A 136 -0.70 -4.93 -6.97
CA HIS A 136 -0.14 -5.80 -5.93
C HIS A 136 1.31 -6.15 -6.27
N THR A 137 2.23 -5.44 -5.65
CA THR A 137 3.67 -5.55 -5.88
C THR A 137 4.27 -6.79 -5.23
N LYS A 138 5.46 -7.18 -5.67
CA LYS A 138 6.35 -8.07 -4.91
C LYS A 138 7.09 -7.30 -3.81
N GLY A 139 7.39 -6.04 -4.06
CA GLY A 139 8.02 -5.15 -3.10
C GLY A 139 9.37 -5.63 -2.58
N SER A 140 9.68 -5.30 -1.33
CA SER A 140 10.91 -5.70 -0.65
C SER A 140 10.81 -7.09 -0.01
N HIS A 141 10.21 -8.05 -0.71
CA HIS A 141 10.12 -9.45 -0.27
C HIS A 141 11.51 -10.11 -0.26
N PHE A 142 11.75 -11.09 0.61
CA PHE A 142 13.05 -11.78 0.74
C PHE A 142 13.64 -12.22 -0.62
N ASN A 143 14.94 -12.56 -0.65
CA ASN A 143 15.78 -12.53 -1.84
C ASN A 143 15.85 -11.12 -2.44
N TYR A 144 16.14 -10.15 -1.60
CA TYR A 144 16.06 -8.71 -1.88
C TYR A 144 16.78 -8.29 -3.16
N THR A 145 17.95 -8.89 -3.48
CA THR A 145 18.72 -8.58 -4.71
C THR A 145 17.98 -8.94 -6.00
N GLN A 146 16.91 -9.72 -5.93
CA GLN A 146 16.03 -10.02 -7.06
C GLN A 146 14.88 -9.00 -7.21
N ARG A 147 14.79 -8.02 -6.31
CA ARG A 147 13.67 -7.06 -6.27
C ARG A 147 13.99 -5.74 -6.95
N TYR A 148 15.22 -5.51 -7.33
CA TYR A 148 15.66 -4.27 -7.98
C TYR A 148 16.70 -4.54 -9.05
N PRO A 149 16.79 -3.68 -10.10
CA PRO A 149 17.84 -3.78 -11.10
C PRO A 149 19.19 -3.29 -10.52
N ARG A 150 20.29 -3.71 -11.14
CA ARG A 150 21.66 -3.39 -10.70
C ARG A 150 21.93 -1.88 -10.52
N SER A 151 21.22 -1.04 -11.26
CA SER A 151 21.32 0.43 -11.13
C SER A 151 20.86 0.96 -9.77
N PHE A 152 20.08 0.19 -9.02
CA PHE A 152 19.62 0.51 -7.68
C PHE A 152 20.49 -0.11 -6.56
N ALA A 153 21.54 -0.83 -6.90
CA ALA A 153 22.49 -1.41 -5.94
C ALA A 153 23.45 -0.33 -5.39
N GLN A 154 22.91 0.55 -4.57
CA GLN A 154 23.62 1.69 -3.97
C GLN A 154 24.48 1.26 -2.79
N TRP A 155 23.92 0.45 -1.88
CA TRP A 155 24.64 -0.03 -0.69
C TRP A 155 25.24 -1.41 -0.96
N LYS A 156 26.53 -1.55 -0.62
CA LYS A 156 27.33 -2.76 -0.88
C LYS A 156 28.23 -3.09 0.32
N PRO A 157 28.66 -4.34 0.50
CA PRO A 157 28.33 -5.52 -0.34
C PRO A 157 26.88 -5.96 -0.15
N GLU A 158 26.31 -6.57 -1.20
CA GLU A 158 24.96 -7.11 -1.20
C GLU A 158 24.94 -8.57 -0.72
N CYS A 159 23.80 -9.05 -0.22
CA CYS A 159 23.54 -10.47 -0.02
C CYS A 159 23.08 -11.10 -1.33
N ILE A 160 23.98 -11.76 -2.05
CA ILE A 160 23.71 -12.41 -3.33
C ILE A 160 23.52 -13.92 -3.09
N GLY A 161 22.37 -14.46 -3.51
CA GLY A 161 22.06 -15.88 -3.40
C GLY A 161 21.22 -16.23 -2.19
N VAL A 162 21.55 -17.32 -1.50
CA VAL A 162 20.78 -17.82 -0.36
C VAL A 162 21.19 -17.08 0.91
N ASP A 163 20.23 -16.58 1.66
CA ASP A 163 20.42 -15.71 2.83
C ASP A 163 21.29 -16.35 3.94
N SER A 164 21.36 -17.67 4.00
CA SER A 164 22.10 -18.42 5.04
C SER A 164 23.61 -18.19 5.07
N GLY A 165 24.19 -17.60 4.02
CA GLY A 165 25.62 -17.28 3.95
C GLY A 165 25.96 -15.80 4.10
N CYS A 166 24.95 -14.92 4.29
CA CYS A 166 25.14 -13.49 4.31
C CYS A 166 25.26 -12.94 5.73
N THR A 167 26.08 -11.93 5.91
CA THR A 167 26.10 -11.14 7.15
C THR A 167 24.84 -10.26 7.24
N LYS A 168 24.47 -9.88 8.46
CA LYS A 168 23.37 -8.93 8.69
C LYS A 168 23.56 -7.63 7.90
N ALA A 169 24.77 -7.10 7.82
CA ALA A 169 25.07 -5.89 7.07
C ALA A 169 24.81 -6.05 5.57
N GLN A 170 25.15 -7.20 4.97
CA GLN A 170 24.85 -7.49 3.57
C GLN A 170 23.34 -7.58 3.32
N MET A 171 22.60 -8.21 4.25
CA MET A 171 21.14 -8.29 4.15
C MET A 171 20.49 -6.91 4.24
N ILE A 172 20.92 -6.06 5.18
CA ILE A 172 20.45 -4.68 5.31
C ILE A 172 20.75 -3.89 4.02
N ASN A 173 21.96 -4.01 3.45
CA ASN A 173 22.30 -3.34 2.21
C ASN A 173 21.37 -3.72 1.07
N SER A 174 21.10 -5.01 0.89
CA SER A 174 20.19 -5.51 -0.14
C SER A 174 18.74 -5.08 0.11
N TYR A 175 18.31 -5.10 1.36
CA TYR A 175 16.99 -4.65 1.75
C TYR A 175 16.80 -3.14 1.47
N ASP A 176 17.73 -2.31 1.88
CA ASP A 176 17.67 -0.86 1.66
C ASP A 176 17.68 -0.51 0.17
N ASN A 177 18.45 -1.23 -0.65
CA ASN A 177 18.38 -1.09 -2.11
C ASN A 177 16.98 -1.43 -2.64
N SER A 178 16.33 -2.48 -2.12
CA SER A 178 14.97 -2.84 -2.51
C SER A 178 13.94 -1.78 -2.07
N VAL A 179 14.11 -1.19 -0.89
CA VAL A 179 13.25 -0.09 -0.41
C VAL A 179 13.39 1.14 -1.31
N THR A 180 14.61 1.44 -1.79
CA THR A 180 14.82 2.53 -2.76
C THR A 180 14.10 2.25 -4.09
N TYR A 181 14.00 1.00 -4.49
CA TYR A 181 13.22 0.63 -5.68
C TYR A 181 11.70 0.74 -5.45
N VAL A 182 11.22 0.45 -4.24
CA VAL A 182 9.82 0.72 -3.85
C VAL A 182 9.51 2.21 -3.88
N ASP A 183 10.41 3.07 -3.40
CA ASP A 183 10.29 4.53 -3.52
C ASP A 183 10.13 4.96 -4.99
N HIS A 184 10.96 4.42 -5.88
CA HIS A 184 10.85 4.65 -7.31
C HIS A 184 9.51 4.19 -7.88
N PHE A 185 9.05 3.00 -7.49
CA PHE A 185 7.76 2.45 -7.93
C PHE A 185 6.59 3.36 -7.52
N ILE A 186 6.48 3.69 -6.23
CA ILE A 186 5.38 4.52 -5.72
C ILE A 186 5.38 5.90 -6.39
N SER A 187 6.55 6.53 -6.52
CA SER A 187 6.68 7.81 -7.21
C SER A 187 6.25 7.70 -8.68
N SER A 188 6.60 6.61 -9.37
CA SER A 188 6.19 6.39 -10.75
C SER A 188 4.66 6.18 -10.89
N VAL A 189 4.02 5.53 -9.91
CA VAL A 189 2.55 5.42 -9.86
C VAL A 189 1.92 6.80 -9.69
N ILE A 190 2.43 7.62 -8.78
CA ILE A 190 1.97 9.00 -8.56
C ILE A 190 2.09 9.81 -9.85
N ASP A 191 3.20 9.71 -10.57
CA ASP A 191 3.45 10.44 -11.81
C ASP A 191 2.42 10.12 -12.91
N GLN A 192 1.89 8.88 -12.96
CA GLN A 192 0.85 8.49 -13.94
C GLN A 192 -0.48 9.24 -13.71
N VAL A 193 -0.74 9.70 -12.50
CA VAL A 193 -2.02 10.32 -12.11
C VAL A 193 -1.89 11.74 -11.59
N ARG A 194 -0.70 12.32 -11.64
CA ARG A 194 -0.41 13.67 -11.13
C ARG A 194 -1.35 14.73 -11.69
N ASP A 195 -1.64 14.65 -12.98
CA ASP A 195 -2.51 15.58 -13.71
C ASP A 195 -3.99 15.16 -13.75
N LYS A 196 -4.35 14.10 -13.02
CA LYS A 196 -5.71 13.58 -12.93
C LYS A 196 -6.34 13.93 -11.59
N LYS A 197 -7.66 13.83 -11.48
CA LYS A 197 -8.37 13.88 -10.19
C LYS A 197 -8.22 12.53 -9.51
N ALA A 198 -7.20 12.36 -8.67
CA ALA A 198 -6.78 11.06 -8.16
C ALA A 198 -6.35 11.06 -6.70
N ILE A 199 -6.56 9.90 -6.06
CA ILE A 199 -5.97 9.52 -4.78
C ILE A 199 -5.14 8.26 -5.00
N VAL A 200 -3.98 8.18 -4.37
CA VAL A 200 -3.16 6.97 -4.29
C VAL A 200 -3.05 6.55 -2.83
N PHE A 201 -3.48 5.32 -2.54
CA PHE A 201 -3.25 4.67 -1.26
C PHE A 201 -2.13 3.65 -1.41
N TYR A 202 -1.21 3.65 -0.48
CA TYR A 202 -0.17 2.63 -0.37
C TYR A 202 -0.17 2.05 1.04
N ALA A 203 -0.12 0.73 1.13
CA ALA A 203 0.11 0.02 2.39
C ALA A 203 0.89 -1.26 2.13
N ALA A 204 1.98 -1.49 2.85
CA ALA A 204 2.60 -2.81 2.84
C ALA A 204 1.73 -3.78 3.65
N ASP A 205 1.66 -5.03 3.20
CA ASP A 205 0.81 -6.07 3.80
C ASP A 205 1.40 -6.64 5.09
N HIS A 206 2.72 -6.68 5.23
CA HIS A 206 3.45 -7.01 6.45
C HIS A 206 4.84 -6.36 6.43
N GLY A 207 5.51 -6.37 7.58
CA GLY A 207 6.91 -6.01 7.70
C GLY A 207 7.83 -7.21 7.54
N GLU A 208 9.12 -6.97 7.66
CA GLU A 208 10.16 -8.00 7.68
C GLU A 208 11.12 -7.80 8.84
N SER A 209 11.60 -8.90 9.42
CA SER A 209 12.65 -8.90 10.42
C SER A 209 13.96 -9.38 9.78
N ILE A 210 14.96 -8.52 9.74
CA ILE A 210 16.28 -8.84 9.22
C ILE A 210 17.14 -9.34 10.37
N ASN A 211 16.99 -10.63 10.70
CA ASN A 211 17.70 -11.25 11.81
C ASN A 211 18.25 -12.61 11.36
N GLU A 212 19.45 -12.95 11.78
CA GLU A 212 20.15 -14.20 11.43
C GLU A 212 19.47 -15.47 11.94
N ARG A 213 18.52 -15.37 12.85
CA ARG A 213 17.92 -16.49 13.59
C ARG A 213 16.43 -16.71 13.37
N GLU A 214 15.77 -15.82 12.66
CA GLU A 214 14.31 -15.82 12.53
C GLU A 214 13.87 -15.81 11.07
N HIS A 215 12.67 -16.33 10.82
CA HIS A 215 12.01 -16.12 9.54
C HIS A 215 11.86 -14.62 9.28
N LEU A 216 12.12 -14.21 8.04
CA LEU A 216 12.05 -12.80 7.63
C LEU A 216 10.64 -12.24 7.81
N HIS A 217 9.61 -13.06 7.54
CA HIS A 217 8.19 -12.77 7.78
C HIS A 217 7.40 -14.07 7.93
N GLY A 218 6.10 -13.98 8.21
CA GLY A 218 5.22 -15.15 8.34
C GLY A 218 5.38 -15.92 9.64
N THR A 219 6.08 -15.36 10.64
CA THR A 219 6.13 -15.95 11.98
C THR A 219 4.74 -15.89 12.60
N PRO A 220 4.27 -16.97 13.28
CA PRO A 220 3.01 -16.94 13.99
C PRO A 220 2.86 -15.72 14.88
N ARG A 221 1.69 -15.07 14.88
CA ARG A 221 1.46 -13.77 15.53
C ARG A 221 1.99 -13.67 16.95
N GLU A 222 1.82 -14.73 17.73
CA GLU A 222 2.16 -14.78 19.17
C GLU A 222 3.67 -14.84 19.38
N LEU A 223 4.43 -15.20 18.37
CA LEU A 223 5.89 -15.37 18.40
C LEU A 223 6.63 -14.36 17.55
N ALA A 224 5.89 -13.60 16.72
CA ALA A 224 6.49 -12.72 15.73
C ALA A 224 7.15 -11.49 16.37
N PRO A 225 8.35 -11.12 15.90
CA PRO A 225 8.97 -9.89 16.33
C PRO A 225 8.20 -8.66 15.81
N PRO A 226 8.24 -7.53 16.55
CA PRO A 226 7.47 -6.33 16.21
C PRO A 226 7.73 -5.81 14.78
N GLU A 227 8.90 -6.04 14.23
CA GLU A 227 9.30 -5.61 12.89
C GLU A 227 8.40 -6.19 11.80
N GLN A 228 7.90 -7.42 11.99
CA GLN A 228 7.00 -8.07 11.02
C GLN A 228 5.60 -7.44 10.98
N PHE A 229 5.24 -6.62 11.97
CA PHE A 229 3.98 -5.87 11.98
C PHE A 229 4.14 -4.41 11.55
N ARG A 230 5.35 -3.87 11.49
CA ARG A 230 5.62 -2.47 11.20
C ARG A 230 5.60 -2.22 9.70
N VAL A 231 4.57 -1.53 9.22
CA VAL A 231 4.34 -1.28 7.79
C VAL A 231 4.21 0.21 7.49
N PRO A 232 4.73 0.70 6.36
CA PRO A 232 4.41 2.02 5.87
C PRO A 232 2.99 2.06 5.33
N MET A 233 2.27 3.15 5.60
CA MET A 233 0.98 3.46 5.01
C MET A 233 0.99 4.89 4.52
N MET A 234 0.49 5.15 3.32
CA MET A 234 0.56 6.46 2.70
C MET A 234 -0.72 6.80 1.95
N VAL A 235 -1.06 8.08 1.95
CA VAL A 235 -2.13 8.65 1.12
C VAL A 235 -1.55 9.85 0.38
N TRP A 236 -1.64 9.82 -0.94
CA TRP A 236 -1.30 10.93 -1.80
C TRP A 236 -2.55 11.42 -2.52
N MET A 237 -2.72 12.73 -2.67
CA MET A 237 -3.84 13.34 -3.38
C MET A 237 -3.34 14.33 -4.42
N SER A 238 -3.87 14.25 -5.65
CA SER A 238 -3.50 15.17 -6.73
C SER A 238 -3.99 16.59 -6.46
N ASP A 239 -3.34 17.58 -7.05
CA ASP A 239 -3.78 18.98 -6.97
C ASP A 239 -5.23 19.13 -7.44
N LYS A 240 -5.62 18.45 -8.54
CA LYS A 240 -7.01 18.46 -9.03
C LYS A 240 -8.01 17.85 -8.04
N TYR A 241 -7.60 16.84 -7.27
CA TYR A 241 -8.46 16.29 -6.22
C TYR A 241 -8.65 17.29 -5.07
N LEU A 242 -7.60 18.04 -4.74
CA LEU A 242 -7.56 19.04 -3.69
C LEU A 242 -8.19 20.41 -4.08
N GLU A 243 -8.60 20.58 -5.33
CA GLU A 243 -9.42 21.76 -5.73
C GLU A 243 -10.78 21.80 -4.99
N ASN A 244 -11.29 20.64 -4.57
CA ASN A 244 -12.47 20.59 -3.71
C ASN A 244 -12.08 20.99 -2.26
N PRO A 245 -12.68 22.03 -1.68
CA PRO A 245 -12.32 22.51 -0.34
C PRO A 245 -12.47 21.47 0.76
N VAL A 246 -13.45 20.56 0.65
CA VAL A 246 -13.65 19.48 1.63
C VAL A 246 -12.48 18.50 1.57
N ASN A 247 -12.04 18.12 0.37
CA ASN A 247 -10.89 17.23 0.19
C ASN A 247 -9.60 17.90 0.68
N ALA A 248 -9.42 19.19 0.40
CA ALA A 248 -8.27 19.95 0.88
C ALA A 248 -8.22 20.02 2.42
N GLN A 249 -9.36 20.21 3.07
CA GLN A 249 -9.46 20.22 4.53
C GLN A 249 -9.17 18.83 5.12
N ALA A 250 -9.73 17.77 4.54
CA ALA A 250 -9.47 16.40 4.94
C ALA A 250 -7.97 16.04 4.80
N PHE A 251 -7.35 16.44 3.69
CA PHE A 251 -5.92 16.24 3.47
C PHE A 251 -5.05 17.04 4.46
N ALA A 252 -5.41 18.27 4.77
CA ALA A 252 -4.71 19.06 5.79
C ALA A 252 -4.74 18.39 7.17
N GLN A 253 -5.88 17.79 7.55
CA GLN A 253 -5.98 16.98 8.78
C GLN A 253 -5.11 15.73 8.71
N LEU A 254 -5.15 14.97 7.60
CA LEU A 254 -4.27 13.83 7.35
C LEU A 254 -2.79 14.21 7.54
N LYS A 255 -2.36 15.29 6.90
CA LYS A 255 -0.99 15.77 6.95
C LYS A 255 -0.58 16.13 8.39
N LYS A 256 -1.44 16.85 9.11
CA LYS A 256 -1.22 17.16 10.53
C LYS A 256 -1.02 15.91 11.39
N GLU A 257 -1.85 14.88 11.20
CA GLU A 257 -1.75 13.63 11.96
C GLU A 257 -0.51 12.82 11.59
N ALA A 258 -0.10 12.84 10.32
CA ALA A 258 1.16 12.24 9.88
C ALA A 258 2.36 12.94 10.53
N ASP A 259 2.37 14.28 10.58
CA ASP A 259 3.42 15.08 11.22
C ASP A 259 3.47 14.84 12.75
N MET A 260 2.31 14.62 13.37
CA MET A 260 2.18 14.21 14.78
C MET A 260 2.55 12.75 15.03
N LYS A 261 2.89 11.98 13.99
CA LYS A 261 3.24 10.55 14.04
C LYS A 261 2.14 9.67 14.64
N VAL A 262 0.88 10.02 14.38
CA VAL A 262 -0.26 9.20 14.80
C VAL A 262 -0.15 7.81 14.14
N PRO A 263 -0.09 6.71 14.91
CA PRO A 263 0.00 5.38 14.33
C PRO A 263 -1.30 4.98 13.64
N ARG A 264 -1.20 4.17 12.59
CA ARG A 264 -2.33 3.65 11.82
C ARG A 264 -2.34 2.13 11.79
N ARG A 265 -3.50 1.52 11.52
CA ARG A 265 -3.66 0.07 11.48
C ARG A 265 -4.36 -0.36 10.20
N HIS A 266 -4.05 -1.55 9.73
CA HIS A 266 -4.69 -2.15 8.55
C HIS A 266 -6.22 -2.14 8.61
N VAL A 267 -6.78 -2.43 9.78
CA VAL A 267 -8.23 -2.49 10.01
C VAL A 267 -8.96 -1.16 9.79
N GLU A 268 -8.21 -0.06 9.69
CA GLU A 268 -8.74 1.28 9.42
C GLU A 268 -8.85 1.59 7.92
N LEU A 269 -8.21 0.78 7.05
CA LEU A 269 -8.11 1.07 5.62
C LEU A 269 -9.46 1.09 4.91
N TYR A 270 -10.39 0.19 5.28
CA TYR A 270 -11.73 0.18 4.69
C TYR A 270 -12.43 1.53 4.88
N ASP A 271 -12.54 1.98 6.13
CA ASP A 271 -13.22 3.21 6.50
C ASP A 271 -12.50 4.45 5.92
N THR A 272 -11.17 4.39 5.90
CA THR A 272 -10.34 5.46 5.34
C THR A 272 -10.52 5.62 3.84
N ILE A 273 -10.50 4.53 3.07
CA ILE A 273 -10.69 4.59 1.62
C ILE A 273 -12.07 5.16 1.29
N MET A 274 -13.11 4.65 1.97
CA MET A 274 -14.47 5.17 1.78
C MET A 274 -14.58 6.64 2.15
N GLY A 275 -14.08 7.04 3.30
CA GLY A 275 -14.15 8.40 3.79
C GLY A 275 -13.34 9.38 2.95
N CYS A 276 -12.12 9.02 2.54
CA CYS A 276 -11.30 9.87 1.67
C CYS A 276 -11.90 10.05 0.26
N LEU A 277 -12.72 9.09 -0.21
CA LEU A 277 -13.50 9.22 -1.44
C LEU A 277 -14.79 10.03 -1.24
N GLY A 278 -15.10 10.49 -0.03
CA GLY A 278 -16.26 11.30 0.30
C GLY A 278 -17.54 10.52 0.51
N TYR A 279 -17.47 9.19 0.67
CA TYR A 279 -18.64 8.38 1.02
C TYR A 279 -18.95 8.48 2.51
N THR A 280 -20.25 8.49 2.82
CA THR A 280 -20.78 8.44 4.18
C THR A 280 -21.78 7.30 4.30
N SER A 281 -21.97 6.80 5.51
CA SER A 281 -22.91 5.71 5.79
C SER A 281 -23.77 6.06 7.01
N PRO A 282 -25.01 6.51 6.82
CA PRO A 282 -25.91 6.91 7.93
C PRO A 282 -26.21 5.78 8.91
N ASP A 283 -26.10 4.54 8.47
CA ASP A 283 -26.36 3.31 9.25
C ASP A 283 -25.12 2.76 9.96
N GLY A 284 -24.01 3.51 9.97
CA GLY A 284 -22.78 3.11 10.64
C GLY A 284 -21.93 2.07 9.89
N GLY A 285 -22.17 1.91 8.58
CA GLY A 285 -21.35 1.04 7.72
C GLY A 285 -19.92 1.56 7.49
N ILE A 286 -19.65 2.83 7.84
CA ILE A 286 -18.31 3.45 7.89
C ILE A 286 -18.09 3.91 9.32
N ASN A 287 -17.00 3.44 9.93
CA ASN A 287 -16.60 3.88 11.27
C ASN A 287 -15.75 5.16 11.16
N GLU A 288 -16.34 6.30 11.52
CA GLU A 288 -15.67 7.60 11.43
C GLU A 288 -14.41 7.71 12.31
N ASN A 289 -14.30 6.91 13.37
CA ASN A 289 -13.08 6.86 14.19
C ASN A 289 -11.89 6.20 13.47
N ASN A 290 -12.17 5.37 12.48
CA ASN A 290 -11.17 4.73 11.64
C ASN A 290 -10.87 5.50 10.35
N ASN A 291 -11.71 6.47 10.01
CA ASN A 291 -11.61 7.27 8.79
C ASN A 291 -10.58 8.38 8.97
N TRP A 292 -9.39 8.23 8.41
CA TRP A 292 -8.33 9.22 8.52
C TRP A 292 -8.66 10.55 7.83
N CYS A 293 -9.61 10.55 6.89
CA CYS A 293 -10.11 11.75 6.21
C CYS A 293 -11.29 12.40 6.95
N HIS A 294 -11.68 11.87 8.12
CA HIS A 294 -12.73 12.46 8.94
C HIS A 294 -12.33 13.85 9.44
N ILE A 295 -13.19 14.83 9.16
CA ILE A 295 -13.05 16.18 9.71
C ILE A 295 -13.91 16.25 10.97
N PRO A 296 -13.30 16.33 12.17
CA PRO A 296 -14.08 16.52 13.39
C PRO A 296 -14.94 17.80 13.24
N GLN A 297 -16.26 17.66 13.32
CA GLN A 297 -17.13 18.81 13.39
C GLN A 297 -16.70 19.63 14.62
N ALA A 298 -16.49 20.92 14.45
CA ALA A 298 -16.35 21.81 15.59
C ALA A 298 -17.62 21.58 16.47
N ARG A 299 -17.43 21.09 17.68
CA ARG A 299 -18.53 21.07 18.65
C ARG A 299 -18.99 22.52 18.71
N GLU A 300 -20.21 22.78 18.24
CA GLU A 300 -20.88 24.02 18.58
C GLU A 300 -20.76 24.12 20.09
N ALA A 301 -20.02 25.15 20.54
CA ALA A 301 -20.00 25.49 21.92
C ALA A 301 -21.47 25.76 22.25
N ALA A 302 -22.08 24.87 23.00
CA ALA A 302 -23.41 25.07 23.52
C ALA A 302 -23.34 26.41 24.27
N ALA A 303 -23.94 27.41 23.67
CA ALA A 303 -24.22 28.66 24.34
C ALA A 303 -25.18 28.33 25.48
N ASN A 304 -24.65 28.27 26.68
CA ASN A 304 -25.44 28.45 27.90
C ASN A 304 -25.50 29.89 28.26
#